data_d93b8194abd73c2c0f085d21d232b8cf
#
_entry.id   d93b8194abd73c2c0f085d21d232b8cf
#
_cell.length_a   1.000
_cell.length_b   1.000
_cell.length_c   1.000
_cell.angle_alpha   90.00
_cell.angle_beta   90.00
_cell.angle_gamma   90.00
#
_symmetry.space_group_name_H-M   'P 1'
#
loop_
_entity.id
_entity.type
_entity.pdbx_description
1 polymer ?
#
loop_
_entity_poly.entity_id
_entity_poly.type
_entity_poly.pdbx_seq_one_letter_code
_entity_poly.pdbx_strand_id
1 'polypeptide(L)'
;RMRDIVATIQAEQDEIIRLDHPGVLVIEGGPGTGKTAVALHRVAYLLYTQRERIERHGVLVIGPNSQFLDHIAAVLPSLGETTVVFMTIGDLFCGLHVTAEDPPHVARLKGSRKMLDVLAAAVADRERVPEEPIYIELADVTVRIDAETAQWAIEEARASGLPHNPARKVFEEIVTYVLTERAIGRIGKGWLTRDDREAWESLRADLTDELRDNERFRSALDELWPILTPQSLLASLYSSPERLRAAGADPALYRADGEAWTVSDVPLHDELVDLLGSDGSDGEAERRRRAEQEYAAGVLDLMVAREDLMDDED
;
A
#
# COMPACT_ATOMS: atom_id res chain seq x y z
N ARG A 1 -38.34 -2.04 23.46
CA ARG A 1 -37.91 -3.23 22.67
C ARG A 1 -36.48 -3.69 23.02
N MET A 2 -35.65 -2.85 23.64
CA MET A 2 -34.31 -3.20 24.13
C MET A 2 -34.32 -3.96 25.45
N ARG A 3 -35.42 -3.92 26.21
CA ARG A 3 -35.61 -4.68 27.47
C ARG A 3 -35.80 -6.19 27.25
N ASP A 4 -36.22 -6.59 26.03
CA ASP A 4 -36.54 -7.98 25.76
C ASP A 4 -35.29 -8.83 25.42
N ILE A 5 -34.19 -8.23 25.01
CA ILE A 5 -32.92 -8.91 24.66
C ILE A 5 -32.13 -9.23 25.94
N VAL A 6 -32.20 -8.38 26.96
CA VAL A 6 -31.46 -8.53 28.22
C VAL A 6 -32.10 -9.63 29.12
N ALA A 7 -33.37 -9.96 28.91
CA ALA A 7 -34.13 -10.90 29.77
C ALA A 7 -33.86 -12.39 29.46
N THR A 8 -33.08 -12.73 28.43
CA THR A 8 -32.96 -14.11 27.97
C THR A 8 -31.52 -14.64 27.86
N ILE A 9 -30.52 -13.97 28.48
CA ILE A 9 -29.16 -14.51 28.52
C ILE A 9 -29.17 -15.69 29.53
N GLN A 10 -28.92 -16.89 29.00
CA GLN A 10 -28.78 -18.09 29.82
C GLN A 10 -27.44 -18.07 30.56
N ALA A 11 -27.35 -18.79 31.70
CA ALA A 11 -26.12 -18.83 32.50
C ALA A 11 -24.87 -19.22 31.70
N GLU A 12 -25.02 -20.16 30.76
CA GLU A 12 -23.94 -20.58 29.85
C GLU A 12 -23.47 -19.46 28.90
N GLN A 13 -24.39 -18.61 28.45
CA GLN A 13 -24.05 -17.45 27.60
C GLN A 13 -23.34 -16.36 28.42
N ASP A 14 -23.75 -16.13 29.68
CA ASP A 14 -23.09 -15.17 30.57
C ASP A 14 -21.66 -15.61 30.91
N GLU A 15 -21.41 -16.90 31.05
CA GLU A 15 -20.07 -17.46 31.24
C GLU A 15 -19.15 -17.16 30.05
N ILE A 16 -19.63 -17.34 28.82
CA ILE A 16 -18.87 -16.99 27.58
C ILE A 16 -18.61 -15.49 27.50
N ILE A 17 -19.59 -14.66 27.85
CA ILE A 17 -19.48 -13.22 27.82
C ILE A 17 -18.36 -12.72 28.75
N ARG A 18 -18.25 -13.30 29.94
CA ARG A 18 -17.32 -12.88 31.01
C ARG A 18 -15.99 -13.65 30.99
N LEU A 19 -15.84 -14.64 30.13
CA LEU A 19 -14.65 -15.48 30.08
C LEU A 19 -13.40 -14.61 29.90
N ASP A 20 -12.46 -14.67 30.85
CA ASP A 20 -11.15 -14.05 30.73
C ASP A 20 -10.24 -15.00 29.95
N HIS A 21 -10.15 -14.75 28.65
CA HIS A 21 -9.36 -15.55 27.72
C HIS A 21 -8.51 -14.63 26.83
N PRO A 22 -7.19 -14.66 26.99
CA PRO A 22 -6.29 -13.99 26.06
C PRO A 22 -6.14 -14.84 24.78
N GLY A 23 -6.58 -14.32 23.65
CA GLY A 23 -6.43 -15.01 22.36
C GLY A 23 -7.75 -15.18 21.62
N VAL A 24 -7.82 -16.20 20.77
CA VAL A 24 -8.96 -16.45 19.90
C VAL A 24 -10.07 -17.21 20.66
N LEU A 25 -11.28 -16.65 20.67
CA LEU A 25 -12.49 -17.30 21.17
C LEU A 25 -13.42 -17.60 19.99
N VAL A 26 -13.77 -18.87 19.81
CA VAL A 26 -14.72 -19.32 18.80
C VAL A 26 -16.06 -19.61 19.48
N ILE A 27 -17.15 -18.97 18.99
CA ILE A 27 -18.51 -19.16 19.49
C ILE A 27 -19.27 -19.97 18.47
N GLU A 28 -19.59 -21.22 18.80
CA GLU A 28 -20.35 -22.14 17.97
C GLU A 28 -21.78 -22.31 18.47
N GLY A 29 -22.69 -22.69 17.58
CA GLY A 29 -24.09 -22.96 17.91
C GLY A 29 -24.97 -22.97 16.66
N GLY A 30 -26.15 -23.57 16.76
CA GLY A 30 -27.15 -23.64 15.69
C GLY A 30 -27.72 -22.24 15.30
N PRO A 31 -28.50 -22.16 14.24
CA PRO A 31 -29.28 -20.96 13.92
C PRO A 31 -30.19 -20.53 15.06
N GLY A 32 -30.25 -19.25 15.38
CA GLY A 32 -31.13 -18.72 16.43
C GLY A 32 -30.67 -18.92 17.87
N THR A 33 -29.51 -19.54 18.14
CA THR A 33 -28.99 -19.76 19.50
C THR A 33 -28.41 -18.51 20.16
N GLY A 34 -28.48 -17.35 19.50
CA GLY A 34 -28.01 -16.07 20.05
C GLY A 34 -26.51 -15.81 19.96
N LYS A 35 -25.76 -16.50 19.10
CA LYS A 35 -24.30 -16.31 18.92
C LYS A 35 -23.90 -14.85 18.74
N THR A 36 -24.60 -14.15 17.86
CA THR A 36 -24.33 -12.72 17.59
C THR A 36 -24.59 -11.86 18.83
N ALA A 37 -25.67 -12.14 19.56
CA ALA A 37 -25.99 -11.44 20.80
C ALA A 37 -24.88 -11.66 21.85
N VAL A 38 -24.43 -12.90 22.05
CA VAL A 38 -23.32 -13.24 22.95
C VAL A 38 -22.04 -12.51 22.55
N ALA A 39 -21.69 -12.48 21.27
CA ALA A 39 -20.52 -11.78 20.77
C ALA A 39 -20.60 -10.28 21.06
N LEU A 40 -21.75 -9.65 20.80
CA LEU A 40 -21.96 -8.22 21.07
C LEU A 40 -21.92 -7.88 22.56
N HIS A 41 -22.56 -8.69 23.39
CA HIS A 41 -22.49 -8.53 24.86
C HIS A 41 -21.04 -8.71 25.37
N ARG A 42 -20.27 -9.63 24.77
CA ARG A 42 -18.85 -9.77 25.09
C ARG A 42 -18.05 -8.54 24.72
N VAL A 43 -18.26 -7.98 23.52
CA VAL A 43 -17.63 -6.70 23.13
C VAL A 43 -17.97 -5.60 24.14
N ALA A 44 -19.24 -5.48 24.52
CA ALA A 44 -19.69 -4.53 25.54
C ALA A 44 -19.03 -4.76 26.92
N TYR A 45 -18.92 -6.02 27.34
CA TYR A 45 -18.25 -6.36 28.60
C TYR A 45 -16.75 -6.03 28.57
N LEU A 46 -16.05 -6.30 27.47
CA LEU A 46 -14.63 -5.97 27.28
C LEU A 46 -14.41 -4.46 27.25
N LEU A 47 -15.26 -3.70 26.55
CA LEU A 47 -15.24 -2.24 26.53
C LEU A 47 -15.39 -1.64 27.93
N TYR A 48 -16.25 -2.23 28.76
CA TYR A 48 -16.44 -1.79 30.12
C TYR A 48 -15.27 -2.19 31.05
N THR A 49 -14.80 -3.43 30.99
CA THR A 49 -13.80 -3.96 31.93
C THR A 49 -12.36 -3.64 31.57
N GLN A 50 -12.08 -3.46 30.28
CA GLN A 50 -10.72 -3.19 29.75
C GLN A 50 -10.66 -1.83 29.04
N ARG A 51 -11.39 -0.84 29.54
CA ARG A 51 -11.56 0.46 28.91
C ARG A 51 -10.23 1.15 28.55
N GLU A 52 -9.30 1.26 29.50
CA GLU A 52 -8.01 1.91 29.28
C GLU A 52 -7.17 1.25 28.16
N ARG A 53 -7.28 -0.07 28.01
CA ARG A 53 -6.57 -0.81 26.96
C ARG A 53 -7.23 -0.61 25.61
N ILE A 54 -8.56 -0.65 25.58
CA ILE A 54 -9.35 -0.60 24.34
C ILE A 54 -9.41 0.82 23.79
N GLU A 55 -9.46 1.85 24.64
CA GLU A 55 -9.39 3.26 24.21
C GLU A 55 -8.13 3.58 23.39
N ARG A 56 -7.04 2.87 23.64
CA ARG A 56 -5.78 3.05 22.87
C ARG A 56 -5.73 2.30 21.54
N HIS A 57 -6.44 1.18 21.41
CA HIS A 57 -6.32 0.28 20.26
C HIS A 57 -7.61 0.19 19.43
N GLY A 58 -8.75 0.57 19.99
CA GLY A 58 -10.07 0.40 19.39
C GLY A 58 -10.55 -1.06 19.34
N VAL A 59 -11.76 -1.24 18.84
CA VAL A 59 -12.36 -2.55 18.52
C VAL A 59 -12.82 -2.53 17.07
N LEU A 60 -12.40 -3.50 16.29
CA LEU A 60 -12.86 -3.70 14.92
C LEU A 60 -13.87 -4.84 14.89
N VAL A 61 -15.07 -4.56 14.38
CA VAL A 61 -16.12 -5.53 14.10
C VAL A 61 -16.25 -5.73 12.60
N ILE A 62 -15.96 -6.94 12.14
CA ILE A 62 -16.09 -7.31 10.73
C ILE A 62 -17.38 -8.10 10.53
N GLY A 63 -18.20 -7.65 9.56
CA GLY A 63 -19.45 -8.32 9.20
C GLY A 63 -19.54 -8.67 7.72
N PRO A 64 -20.49 -9.54 7.34
CA PRO A 64 -20.60 -10.01 5.96
C PRO A 64 -21.10 -8.94 4.97
N ASN A 65 -21.84 -7.95 5.44
CA ASN A 65 -22.35 -6.84 4.64
C ASN A 65 -22.74 -5.65 5.54
N SER A 66 -22.90 -4.47 4.93
CA SER A 66 -23.23 -3.22 5.62
C SER A 66 -24.57 -3.30 6.37
N GLN A 67 -25.59 -3.93 5.78
CA GLN A 67 -26.90 -4.06 6.42
C GLN A 67 -26.85 -4.86 7.75
N PHE A 68 -26.04 -5.90 7.80
CA PHE A 68 -25.77 -6.66 9.03
C PHE A 68 -25.05 -5.79 10.07
N LEU A 69 -24.05 -5.04 9.63
CA LEU A 69 -23.28 -4.12 10.48
C LEU A 69 -24.14 -2.99 11.04
N ASP A 70 -25.02 -2.39 10.21
CA ASP A 70 -25.96 -1.36 10.66
C ASP A 70 -26.93 -1.89 11.73
N HIS A 71 -27.39 -3.13 11.56
CA HIS A 71 -28.24 -3.79 12.55
C HIS A 71 -27.50 -4.01 13.89
N ILE A 72 -26.25 -4.41 13.83
CA ILE A 72 -25.39 -4.59 15.01
C ILE A 72 -25.05 -3.26 15.65
N ALA A 73 -24.67 -2.27 14.86
CA ALA A 73 -24.36 -0.92 15.31
C ALA A 73 -25.55 -0.30 16.06
N ALA A 74 -26.78 -0.58 15.65
CA ALA A 74 -27.98 -0.12 16.35
C ALA A 74 -28.19 -0.76 17.73
N VAL A 75 -27.58 -1.92 18.00
CA VAL A 75 -27.69 -2.65 19.29
C VAL A 75 -26.63 -2.17 20.31
N LEU A 76 -25.48 -1.64 19.85
CA LEU A 76 -24.35 -1.16 20.68
C LEU A 76 -24.41 0.30 21.18
N PRO A 77 -25.32 1.22 20.75
CA PRO A 77 -25.26 2.65 21.06
C PRO A 77 -25.41 3.04 22.52
N SER A 78 -25.79 2.09 23.40
CA SER A 78 -25.91 2.38 24.84
C SER A 78 -24.56 2.50 25.56
N LEU A 79 -23.44 2.32 24.82
CA LEU A 79 -22.09 2.31 25.41
C LEU A 79 -21.32 3.61 25.17
N GLY A 80 -21.89 4.58 24.39
CA GLY A 80 -21.37 5.96 24.28
C GLY A 80 -19.94 6.07 23.72
N GLU A 81 -19.46 5.08 22.93
CA GLU A 81 -18.05 4.96 22.65
C GLU A 81 -17.71 5.00 21.16
N THR A 82 -16.86 5.95 20.81
CA THR A 82 -16.29 6.22 19.49
C THR A 82 -15.18 5.24 19.08
N THR A 83 -14.92 4.22 19.89
CA THR A 83 -13.79 3.29 19.75
C THR A 83 -14.13 1.99 19.00
N VAL A 84 -15.38 1.79 18.59
CA VAL A 84 -15.82 0.61 17.83
C VAL A 84 -16.00 0.97 16.37
N VAL A 85 -15.22 0.33 15.51
CA VAL A 85 -15.27 0.50 14.05
C VAL A 85 -15.94 -0.72 13.44
N PHE A 86 -16.94 -0.50 12.58
CA PHE A 86 -17.67 -1.54 11.87
C PHE A 86 -17.27 -1.51 10.40
N MET A 87 -16.79 -2.64 9.88
CA MET A 87 -16.34 -2.75 8.49
C MET A 87 -16.76 -4.09 7.87
N THR A 88 -17.04 -4.08 6.59
CA THR A 88 -17.01 -5.30 5.78
C THR A 88 -15.57 -5.59 5.35
N ILE A 89 -15.30 -6.80 4.84
CA ILE A 89 -13.98 -7.11 4.27
C ILE A 89 -13.65 -6.15 3.12
N GLY A 90 -14.67 -5.71 2.36
CA GLY A 90 -14.49 -4.74 1.27
C GLY A 90 -14.05 -3.35 1.72
N ASP A 91 -14.31 -2.98 2.97
CA ASP A 91 -13.99 -1.66 3.53
C ASP A 91 -12.62 -1.62 4.22
N LEU A 92 -11.94 -2.77 4.40
CA LEU A 92 -10.67 -2.85 5.13
C LEU A 92 -9.54 -2.11 4.42
N PHE A 93 -9.65 -1.89 3.12
CA PHE A 93 -8.64 -1.20 2.33
C PHE A 93 -9.12 0.18 1.92
N CYS A 94 -8.52 1.22 2.50
CA CYS A 94 -8.86 2.61 2.18
C CYS A 94 -8.53 2.92 0.71
N GLY A 95 -9.52 3.40 -0.04
CA GLY A 95 -9.33 3.81 -1.44
C GLY A 95 -9.68 2.75 -2.48
N LEU A 96 -10.12 1.56 -2.06
CA LEU A 96 -10.68 0.55 -2.96
C LEU A 96 -12.21 0.57 -2.89
N HIS A 97 -12.86 0.97 -3.96
CA HIS A 97 -14.32 0.92 -4.04
C HIS A 97 -14.76 -0.38 -4.71
N VAL A 98 -15.32 -1.29 -3.93
CA VAL A 98 -15.90 -2.53 -4.43
C VAL A 98 -17.17 -2.21 -5.20
N THR A 99 -17.18 -2.49 -6.50
CA THR A 99 -18.29 -2.20 -7.43
C THR A 99 -18.85 -3.43 -8.12
N ALA A 100 -18.19 -4.57 -7.99
CA ALA A 100 -18.53 -5.81 -8.69
C ALA A 100 -18.49 -7.03 -7.75
N GLU A 101 -19.04 -8.14 -8.22
CA GLU A 101 -19.00 -9.43 -7.54
C GLU A 101 -18.30 -10.47 -8.42
N ASP A 102 -17.45 -11.29 -7.81
CA ASP A 102 -16.84 -12.42 -8.51
C ASP A 102 -17.77 -13.63 -8.56
N PRO A 103 -17.79 -14.38 -9.67
CA PRO A 103 -18.32 -15.73 -9.66
C PRO A 103 -17.59 -16.59 -8.59
N PRO A 104 -18.27 -17.55 -7.93
CA PRO A 104 -17.69 -18.31 -6.82
C PRO A 104 -16.37 -19.05 -7.15
N HIS A 105 -16.16 -19.44 -8.40
CA HIS A 105 -14.92 -20.08 -8.81
C HIS A 105 -13.77 -19.07 -8.91
N VAL A 106 -14.03 -17.85 -9.40
CA VAL A 106 -13.04 -16.75 -9.46
C VAL A 106 -12.64 -16.30 -8.06
N ALA A 107 -13.63 -16.11 -7.16
CA ALA A 107 -13.35 -15.77 -5.76
C ALA A 107 -12.45 -16.81 -5.08
N ARG A 108 -12.66 -18.12 -5.36
CA ARG A 108 -11.79 -19.19 -4.87
C ARG A 108 -10.38 -19.16 -5.46
N LEU A 109 -10.24 -18.82 -6.73
CA LEU A 109 -8.92 -18.63 -7.36
C LEU A 109 -8.16 -17.49 -6.69
N LYS A 110 -8.79 -16.34 -6.53
CA LYS A 110 -8.21 -15.15 -5.88
C LYS A 110 -7.84 -15.41 -4.41
N GLY A 111 -8.65 -16.20 -3.68
CA GLY A 111 -8.37 -16.61 -2.30
C GLY A 111 -7.37 -17.76 -2.15
N SER A 112 -6.78 -18.24 -3.24
CA SER A 112 -5.83 -19.36 -3.18
C SER A 112 -4.40 -18.87 -2.95
N ARG A 113 -3.57 -19.68 -2.26
CA ARG A 113 -2.15 -19.36 -2.03
C ARG A 113 -1.33 -19.21 -3.33
N LYS A 114 -1.81 -19.78 -4.44
CA LYS A 114 -1.18 -19.59 -5.75
C LYS A 114 -1.14 -18.12 -6.19
N MET A 115 -2.08 -17.32 -5.69
CA MET A 115 -2.07 -15.89 -6.03
C MET A 115 -0.83 -15.17 -5.51
N LEU A 116 -0.21 -15.62 -4.43
CA LEU A 116 1.06 -15.04 -3.95
C LEU A 116 2.16 -15.15 -5.02
N ASP A 117 2.30 -16.33 -5.64
CA ASP A 117 3.27 -16.56 -6.73
C ASP A 117 2.90 -15.77 -7.98
N VAL A 118 1.60 -15.66 -8.29
CA VAL A 118 1.10 -14.87 -9.43
C VAL A 118 1.40 -13.38 -9.24
N LEU A 119 1.17 -12.83 -8.04
CA LEU A 119 1.45 -11.43 -7.75
C LEU A 119 2.95 -11.13 -7.81
N ALA A 120 3.77 -11.99 -7.22
CA ALA A 120 5.23 -11.86 -7.30
C ALA A 120 5.74 -11.91 -8.76
N ALA A 121 5.22 -12.83 -9.58
CA ALA A 121 5.54 -12.91 -10.99
C ALA A 121 5.04 -11.70 -11.78
N ALA A 122 3.86 -11.17 -11.45
CA ALA A 122 3.32 -9.97 -12.08
C ALA A 122 4.14 -8.71 -11.76
N VAL A 123 4.72 -8.61 -10.55
CA VAL A 123 5.67 -7.55 -10.20
C VAL A 123 6.95 -7.71 -11.02
N ALA A 124 7.54 -8.91 -11.02
CA ALA A 124 8.77 -9.21 -11.74
C ALA A 124 8.66 -8.99 -13.27
N ASP A 125 7.48 -9.17 -13.87
CA ASP A 125 7.20 -8.89 -15.30
C ASP A 125 7.32 -7.39 -15.63
N ARG A 126 7.35 -6.52 -14.63
CA ARG A 126 7.55 -5.06 -14.82
C ARG A 126 9.00 -4.64 -14.81
N GLU A 127 9.89 -5.50 -14.34
CA GLU A 127 11.33 -5.28 -14.31
C GLU A 127 11.93 -5.79 -15.62
N ARG A 128 12.14 -4.89 -16.58
CA ARG A 128 12.41 -5.26 -17.97
C ARG A 128 13.85 -5.03 -18.37
N VAL A 129 14.34 -5.94 -19.19
CA VAL A 129 15.58 -5.76 -19.93
C VAL A 129 15.21 -5.27 -21.35
N PRO A 130 15.87 -4.22 -21.86
CA PRO A 130 15.55 -3.72 -23.20
C PRO A 130 15.96 -4.72 -24.28
N GLU A 131 15.09 -4.94 -25.26
CA GLU A 131 15.39 -5.80 -26.42
C GLU A 131 16.48 -5.18 -27.31
N GLU A 132 16.42 -3.85 -27.48
CA GLU A 132 17.44 -3.05 -28.17
C GLU A 132 18.01 -1.98 -27.23
N PRO A 133 19.31 -1.60 -27.39
CA PRO A 133 19.92 -0.59 -26.56
C PRO A 133 19.18 0.74 -26.61
N ILE A 134 18.88 1.32 -25.44
CA ILE A 134 18.26 2.65 -25.31
C ILE A 134 19.36 3.70 -25.29
N TYR A 135 19.36 4.57 -26.29
CA TYR A 135 20.35 5.63 -26.41
C TYR A 135 19.89 6.89 -25.68
N ILE A 136 20.83 7.47 -24.93
CA ILE A 136 20.68 8.73 -24.17
C ILE A 136 21.69 9.73 -24.71
N GLU A 137 21.20 10.82 -25.26
CA GLU A 137 22.03 11.91 -25.78
C GLU A 137 22.31 12.90 -24.65
N LEU A 138 23.58 13.10 -24.34
CA LEU A 138 24.12 14.16 -23.49
C LEU A 138 24.79 15.22 -24.35
N ALA A 139 25.14 16.38 -23.77
CA ALA A 139 25.70 17.49 -24.50
C ALA A 139 26.92 17.12 -25.38
N ASP A 140 27.84 16.34 -24.82
CA ASP A 140 29.12 15.99 -25.46
C ASP A 140 29.25 14.52 -25.85
N VAL A 141 28.31 13.68 -25.47
CA VAL A 141 28.41 12.20 -25.69
C VAL A 141 27.04 11.52 -25.70
N THR A 142 26.91 10.51 -26.53
CA THR A 142 25.76 9.58 -26.46
C THR A 142 26.15 8.34 -25.69
N VAL A 143 25.41 8.00 -24.65
CA VAL A 143 25.53 6.76 -23.88
C VAL A 143 24.35 5.83 -24.15
N ARG A 144 24.40 4.59 -23.69
CA ARG A 144 23.31 3.65 -23.89
C ARG A 144 23.08 2.74 -22.70
N ILE A 145 21.82 2.40 -22.45
CA ILE A 145 21.41 1.30 -21.59
C ILE A 145 21.28 0.06 -22.47
N ASP A 146 22.17 -0.86 -22.33
CA ASP A 146 22.10 -2.17 -23.01
C ASP A 146 21.54 -3.24 -22.09
N ALA A 147 21.23 -4.41 -22.65
CA ALA A 147 20.65 -5.54 -21.91
C ALA A 147 21.52 -5.97 -20.72
N GLU A 148 22.84 -5.98 -20.88
CA GLU A 148 23.77 -6.37 -19.81
C GLU A 148 23.71 -5.39 -18.63
N THR A 149 23.69 -4.08 -18.89
CA THR A 149 23.56 -3.06 -17.85
C THR A 149 22.24 -3.18 -17.11
N ALA A 150 21.13 -3.30 -17.84
CA ALA A 150 19.81 -3.42 -17.24
C ALA A 150 19.68 -4.70 -16.40
N GLN A 151 20.16 -5.84 -16.93
CA GLN A 151 20.13 -7.10 -16.23
C GLN A 151 20.91 -7.05 -14.93
N TRP A 152 22.14 -6.54 -14.94
CA TRP A 152 22.95 -6.38 -13.73
C TRP A 152 22.26 -5.48 -12.71
N ALA A 153 21.73 -4.33 -13.15
CA ALA A 153 21.04 -3.40 -12.26
C ALA A 153 19.78 -4.02 -11.63
N ILE A 154 19.03 -4.85 -12.39
CA ILE A 154 17.88 -5.61 -11.88
C ILE A 154 18.31 -6.63 -10.82
N GLU A 155 19.37 -7.38 -11.08
CA GLU A 155 19.88 -8.39 -10.15
C GLU A 155 20.33 -7.77 -8.83
N GLU A 156 21.07 -6.67 -8.86
CA GLU A 156 21.50 -5.95 -7.65
C GLU A 156 20.33 -5.31 -6.90
N ALA A 157 19.36 -4.72 -7.62
CA ALA A 157 18.16 -4.16 -7.01
C ALA A 157 17.35 -5.24 -6.28
N ARG A 158 17.17 -6.42 -6.88
CA ARG A 158 16.53 -7.58 -6.24
C ARG A 158 17.35 -8.11 -5.04
N ALA A 159 18.67 -8.14 -5.16
CA ALA A 159 19.58 -8.59 -4.09
C ALA A 159 19.54 -7.66 -2.86
N SER A 160 19.09 -6.40 -3.02
CA SER A 160 18.91 -5.47 -1.90
C SER A 160 17.86 -5.95 -0.88
N GLY A 161 16.94 -6.84 -1.28
CA GLY A 161 15.84 -7.32 -0.45
C GLY A 161 14.76 -6.26 -0.17
N LEU A 162 14.82 -5.11 -0.83
CA LEU A 162 13.81 -4.05 -0.74
C LEU A 162 12.57 -4.41 -1.57
N PRO A 163 11.37 -3.94 -1.19
CA PRO A 163 10.20 -3.99 -2.06
C PRO A 163 10.43 -3.29 -3.41
N HIS A 164 9.61 -3.59 -4.42
CA HIS A 164 9.78 -3.14 -5.80
C HIS A 164 10.03 -1.64 -5.97
N ASN A 165 9.18 -0.79 -5.40
CA ASN A 165 9.31 0.67 -5.56
C ASN A 165 10.57 1.24 -4.89
N PRO A 166 10.90 0.93 -3.63
CA PRO A 166 12.19 1.32 -3.04
C PRO A 166 13.41 0.75 -3.76
N ALA A 167 13.34 -0.51 -4.27
CA ALA A 167 14.44 -1.15 -5.01
C ALA A 167 14.74 -0.43 -6.34
N ARG A 168 13.76 0.25 -6.94
CA ARG A 168 13.97 1.10 -8.12
C ARG A 168 15.10 2.11 -7.93
N LYS A 169 15.28 2.65 -6.73
CA LYS A 169 16.36 3.60 -6.47
C LYS A 169 17.73 2.95 -6.63
N VAL A 170 17.86 1.70 -6.19
CA VAL A 170 19.11 0.93 -6.38
C VAL A 170 19.37 0.68 -7.87
N PHE A 171 18.32 0.29 -8.62
CA PHE A 171 18.39 0.14 -10.08
C PHE A 171 18.85 1.42 -10.77
N GLU A 172 18.24 2.56 -10.44
CA GLU A 172 18.57 3.87 -10.98
C GLU A 172 20.02 4.27 -10.67
N GLU A 173 20.48 4.09 -9.44
CA GLU A 173 21.84 4.42 -9.02
C GLU A 173 22.89 3.61 -9.81
N ILE A 174 22.65 2.33 -10.04
CA ILE A 174 23.55 1.47 -10.80
C ILE A 174 23.59 1.87 -12.27
N VAL A 175 22.42 2.06 -12.89
CA VAL A 175 22.36 2.50 -14.30
C VAL A 175 23.03 3.86 -14.46
N THR A 176 22.76 4.82 -13.57
CA THR A 176 23.40 6.15 -13.59
C THR A 176 24.91 6.02 -13.48
N TYR A 177 25.40 5.21 -12.53
CA TYR A 177 26.85 4.98 -12.36
C TYR A 177 27.50 4.43 -13.64
N VAL A 178 26.91 3.38 -14.23
CA VAL A 178 27.47 2.76 -15.45
C VAL A 178 27.51 3.72 -16.61
N LEU A 179 26.44 4.49 -16.83
CA LEU A 179 26.37 5.44 -17.93
C LEU A 179 27.34 6.61 -17.71
N THR A 180 27.45 7.11 -16.48
CA THR A 180 28.42 8.16 -16.13
C THR A 180 29.86 7.68 -16.39
N GLU A 181 30.24 6.49 -15.96
CA GLU A 181 31.58 5.94 -16.20
C GLU A 181 31.86 5.72 -17.71
N ARG A 182 30.85 5.31 -18.48
CA ARG A 182 30.96 5.19 -19.94
C ARG A 182 31.13 6.55 -20.61
N ALA A 183 30.41 7.59 -20.17
CA ALA A 183 30.54 8.95 -20.66
C ALA A 183 31.94 9.51 -20.36
N ILE A 184 32.38 9.44 -19.13
CA ILE A 184 33.73 9.84 -18.69
C ILE A 184 34.80 9.16 -19.53
N GLY A 185 34.71 7.84 -19.73
CA GLY A 185 35.69 7.09 -20.53
C GLY A 185 35.78 7.52 -21.99
N ARG A 186 34.71 8.17 -22.51
CA ARG A 186 34.71 8.73 -23.90
C ARG A 186 35.19 10.19 -23.94
N ILE A 187 34.68 11.03 -23.04
CA ILE A 187 35.00 12.46 -23.00
C ILE A 187 36.44 12.68 -22.49
N GLY A 188 36.83 11.98 -21.45
CA GLY A 188 38.12 12.12 -20.78
C GLY A 188 39.32 11.66 -21.61
N LYS A 189 39.10 10.91 -22.69
CA LYS A 189 40.17 10.47 -23.59
C LYS A 189 40.77 11.66 -24.34
N GLY A 190 41.90 12.13 -23.84
CA GLY A 190 42.75 13.08 -24.58
C GLY A 190 43.02 14.40 -23.86
N TRP A 191 42.33 14.71 -22.77
CA TRP A 191 42.57 15.94 -22.03
C TRP A 191 42.63 15.79 -20.52
N LEU A 192 42.05 14.75 -19.93
CA LEU A 192 42.20 14.46 -18.52
C LEU A 192 43.44 13.57 -18.27
N THR A 193 44.31 14.02 -17.38
CA THR A 193 45.46 13.23 -16.90
C THR A 193 45.02 12.38 -15.71
N ARG A 194 45.68 11.22 -15.49
CA ARG A 194 45.32 10.32 -14.38
C ARG A 194 45.47 10.95 -13.01
N ASP A 195 46.28 11.99 -12.88
CA ASP A 195 46.62 12.63 -11.61
C ASP A 195 45.68 13.78 -11.25
N ASP A 196 44.80 14.19 -12.16
CA ASP A 196 43.85 15.29 -11.95
C ASP A 196 42.52 14.78 -11.36
N ARG A 197 42.61 14.38 -10.12
CA ARG A 197 41.48 13.78 -9.40
C ARG A 197 40.28 14.72 -9.26
N GLU A 198 40.54 16.00 -9.03
CA GLU A 198 39.50 17.02 -8.86
C GLU A 198 38.70 17.20 -10.15
N ALA A 199 39.38 17.26 -11.32
CA ALA A 199 38.72 17.36 -12.61
C ALA A 199 37.88 16.11 -12.95
N TRP A 200 38.34 14.91 -12.56
CA TRP A 200 37.57 13.70 -12.72
C TRP A 200 36.29 13.66 -11.82
N GLU A 201 36.40 14.11 -10.58
CA GLU A 201 35.28 14.20 -9.65
C GLU A 201 34.26 15.26 -10.13
N SER A 202 34.70 16.40 -10.59
CA SER A 202 33.83 17.44 -11.17
C SER A 202 33.09 16.94 -12.40
N LEU A 203 33.81 16.37 -13.38
CA LEU A 203 33.17 15.81 -14.60
C LEU A 203 32.15 14.72 -14.27
N ARG A 204 32.44 13.86 -13.26
CA ARG A 204 31.50 12.83 -12.82
C ARG A 204 30.22 13.45 -12.25
N ALA A 205 30.35 14.48 -11.43
CA ALA A 205 29.18 15.17 -10.84
C ALA A 205 28.34 15.82 -11.94
N ASP A 206 28.96 16.57 -12.86
CA ASP A 206 28.27 17.25 -13.95
C ASP A 206 27.49 16.26 -14.85
N LEU A 207 28.15 15.17 -15.24
CA LEU A 207 27.49 14.12 -16.07
C LEU A 207 26.39 13.38 -15.33
N THR A 208 26.55 13.17 -14.02
CA THR A 208 25.50 12.54 -13.19
C THR A 208 24.27 13.43 -13.11
N ASP A 209 24.45 14.72 -12.92
CA ASP A 209 23.37 15.71 -12.86
C ASP A 209 22.71 15.87 -14.24
N GLU A 210 23.49 15.93 -15.31
CA GLU A 210 22.95 15.96 -16.68
C GLU A 210 22.11 14.74 -17.02
N LEU A 211 22.55 13.52 -16.61
CA LEU A 211 21.76 12.28 -16.76
C LEU A 211 20.45 12.36 -16.01
N ARG A 212 20.46 12.77 -14.75
CA ARG A 212 19.24 12.88 -13.93
C ARG A 212 18.23 13.88 -14.48
N ASP A 213 18.70 14.95 -15.10
CA ASP A 213 17.86 15.96 -15.74
C ASP A 213 17.38 15.55 -17.14
N ASN A 214 17.97 14.51 -17.74
CA ASN A 214 17.65 14.07 -19.09
C ASN A 214 16.30 13.35 -19.14
N GLU A 215 15.35 13.87 -19.93
CA GLU A 215 13.99 13.31 -20.06
C GLU A 215 13.99 11.88 -20.65
N ARG A 216 14.85 11.60 -21.65
CA ARG A 216 14.93 10.26 -22.24
C ARG A 216 15.45 9.24 -21.24
N PHE A 217 16.40 9.64 -20.39
CA PHE A 217 16.89 8.77 -19.31
C PHE A 217 15.79 8.44 -18.31
N ARG A 218 15.05 9.45 -17.83
CA ARG A 218 13.92 9.22 -16.92
C ARG A 218 12.85 8.31 -17.52
N SER A 219 12.47 8.57 -18.78
CA SER A 219 11.54 7.71 -19.52
C SER A 219 12.05 6.27 -19.65
N ALA A 220 13.35 6.09 -19.91
CA ALA A 220 13.94 4.75 -19.97
C ALA A 220 13.88 4.02 -18.62
N LEU A 221 14.11 4.71 -17.51
CA LEU A 221 13.96 4.13 -16.18
C LEU A 221 12.51 3.72 -15.91
N ASP A 222 11.52 4.54 -16.34
CA ASP A 222 10.10 4.22 -16.21
C ASP A 222 9.68 3.04 -17.11
N GLU A 223 10.28 2.91 -18.28
CA GLU A 223 10.05 1.76 -19.18
C GLU A 223 10.60 0.45 -18.60
N LEU A 224 11.79 0.50 -17.97
CA LEU A 224 12.50 -0.68 -17.48
C LEU A 224 12.10 -1.09 -16.06
N TRP A 225 11.80 -0.11 -15.20
CA TRP A 225 11.39 -0.33 -13.81
C TRP A 225 10.38 0.75 -13.36
N PRO A 226 9.09 0.61 -13.73
CA PRO A 226 8.05 1.59 -13.36
C PRO A 226 7.77 1.61 -11.85
N ILE A 227 7.37 2.76 -11.33
CA ILE A 227 6.71 2.84 -10.03
C ILE A 227 5.30 2.25 -10.17
N LEU A 228 4.93 1.38 -9.25
CA LEU A 228 3.67 0.64 -9.31
C LEU A 228 2.81 0.92 -8.07
N THR A 229 1.51 0.97 -8.28
CA THR A 229 0.52 0.90 -7.21
C THR A 229 -0.20 -0.45 -7.25
N PRO A 230 -0.72 -0.97 -6.13
CA PRO A 230 -1.51 -2.20 -6.11
C PRO A 230 -2.64 -2.18 -7.13
N GLN A 231 -3.37 -1.05 -7.22
CA GLN A 231 -4.47 -0.88 -8.16
C GLN A 231 -4.01 -0.96 -9.62
N SER A 232 -2.97 -0.20 -9.98
CA SER A 232 -2.46 -0.18 -11.36
C SER A 232 -1.94 -1.54 -11.81
N LEU A 233 -1.27 -2.27 -10.91
CA LEU A 233 -0.76 -3.59 -11.21
C LEU A 233 -1.89 -4.61 -11.43
N LEU A 234 -2.85 -4.70 -10.50
CA LEU A 234 -3.99 -5.62 -10.61
C LEU A 234 -4.88 -5.29 -11.81
N ALA A 235 -5.22 -4.02 -12.03
CA ALA A 235 -6.03 -3.61 -13.16
C ALA A 235 -5.39 -4.02 -14.49
N SER A 236 -4.09 -3.76 -14.62
CA SER A 236 -3.35 -4.13 -15.83
C SER A 236 -3.12 -5.64 -15.97
N LEU A 237 -3.01 -6.39 -14.87
CA LEU A 237 -2.91 -7.85 -14.90
C LEU A 237 -4.21 -8.47 -15.38
N TYR A 238 -5.34 -8.09 -14.80
CA TYR A 238 -6.64 -8.67 -15.12
C TYR A 238 -7.16 -8.28 -16.51
N SER A 239 -6.80 -7.09 -17.02
CA SER A 239 -7.24 -6.64 -18.35
C SER A 239 -6.38 -7.17 -19.53
N SER A 240 -5.32 -7.95 -19.26
CA SER A 240 -4.44 -8.50 -20.31
C SER A 240 -4.26 -10.01 -20.19
N PRO A 241 -4.80 -10.78 -21.15
CA PRO A 241 -4.56 -12.22 -21.23
C PRO A 241 -3.07 -12.60 -21.31
N GLU A 242 -2.26 -11.74 -21.94
CA GLU A 242 -0.82 -11.94 -22.09
C GLU A 242 -0.12 -11.86 -20.73
N ARG A 243 -0.47 -10.86 -19.93
CA ARG A 243 0.09 -10.65 -18.58
C ARG A 243 -0.36 -11.73 -17.60
N LEU A 244 -1.63 -12.14 -17.67
CA LEU A 244 -2.11 -13.29 -16.89
C LEU A 244 -1.31 -14.56 -17.22
N ARG A 245 -1.05 -14.81 -18.49
CA ARG A 245 -0.25 -15.95 -18.92
C ARG A 245 1.21 -15.84 -18.46
N ALA A 246 1.82 -14.66 -18.58
CA ALA A 246 3.19 -14.43 -18.16
C ALA A 246 3.36 -14.62 -16.65
N ALA A 247 2.36 -14.22 -15.86
CA ALA A 247 2.33 -14.42 -14.41
C ALA A 247 1.92 -15.82 -13.96
N GLY A 248 1.62 -16.76 -14.91
CA GLY A 248 1.14 -18.10 -14.59
C GLY A 248 -0.25 -18.12 -13.93
N ALA A 249 -1.04 -17.08 -14.16
CA ALA A 249 -2.38 -16.92 -13.61
C ALA A 249 -3.42 -17.72 -14.41
N ASP A 250 -4.53 -18.09 -13.76
CA ASP A 250 -5.66 -18.73 -14.41
C ASP A 250 -6.35 -17.72 -15.34
N PRO A 251 -6.62 -18.09 -16.63
CA PRO A 251 -7.33 -17.22 -17.58
C PRO A 251 -8.71 -16.74 -17.10
N ALA A 252 -9.36 -17.47 -16.18
CA ALA A 252 -10.64 -17.09 -15.60
C ALA A 252 -10.57 -15.79 -14.77
N LEU A 253 -9.36 -15.30 -14.44
CA LEU A 253 -9.16 -14.01 -13.77
C LEU A 253 -9.28 -12.82 -14.74
N TYR A 254 -9.34 -13.07 -16.06
CA TYR A 254 -9.50 -12.01 -17.05
C TYR A 254 -10.82 -11.28 -16.89
N ARG A 255 -10.77 -9.95 -16.94
CA ARG A 255 -11.91 -9.07 -17.02
C ARG A 255 -11.58 -7.84 -17.90
N ALA A 256 -12.53 -7.43 -18.75
CA ALA A 256 -12.31 -6.33 -19.69
C ALA A 256 -12.11 -4.99 -18.96
N ASP A 257 -12.84 -4.77 -17.88
CA ASP A 257 -12.63 -3.65 -16.96
C ASP A 257 -11.76 -4.12 -15.79
N GLY A 258 -10.47 -3.82 -15.87
CA GLY A 258 -9.51 -4.16 -14.82
C GLY A 258 -9.81 -3.51 -13.47
N GLU A 259 -10.54 -2.40 -13.44
CA GLU A 259 -10.87 -1.63 -12.23
C GLU A 259 -12.23 -2.01 -11.62
N ALA A 260 -12.93 -2.99 -12.15
CA ALA A 260 -14.17 -3.52 -11.57
C ALA A 260 -13.85 -4.34 -10.29
N TRP A 261 -13.54 -3.65 -9.20
CA TRP A 261 -13.06 -4.23 -7.95
C TRP A 261 -14.12 -5.09 -7.25
N THR A 262 -13.68 -6.23 -6.71
CA THR A 262 -14.50 -7.17 -5.95
C THR A 262 -13.94 -7.32 -4.53
N VAL A 263 -14.76 -7.87 -3.61
CA VAL A 263 -14.31 -8.16 -2.24
C VAL A 263 -13.09 -9.10 -2.24
N SER A 264 -13.00 -10.01 -3.21
CA SER A 264 -11.88 -10.96 -3.33
C SER A 264 -10.57 -10.31 -3.77
N ASP A 265 -10.60 -9.07 -4.29
CA ASP A 265 -9.40 -8.32 -4.65
C ASP A 265 -8.73 -7.66 -3.42
N VAL A 266 -9.50 -7.42 -2.34
CA VAL A 266 -9.01 -6.70 -1.16
C VAL A 266 -7.78 -7.35 -0.51
N PRO A 267 -7.74 -8.67 -0.24
CA PRO A 267 -6.54 -9.31 0.31
C PRO A 267 -5.33 -9.27 -0.64
N LEU A 268 -5.58 -9.24 -1.95
CA LEU A 268 -4.52 -9.16 -2.97
C LEU A 268 -3.89 -7.76 -3.03
N HIS A 269 -4.69 -6.74 -2.76
CA HIS A 269 -4.20 -5.37 -2.58
C HIS A 269 -3.27 -5.26 -1.38
N ASP A 270 -3.65 -5.85 -0.25
CA ASP A 270 -2.85 -5.86 0.98
C ASP A 270 -1.48 -6.52 0.74
N GLU A 271 -1.47 -7.70 0.13
CA GLU A 271 -0.24 -8.39 -0.27
C GLU A 271 0.64 -7.54 -1.21
N LEU A 272 0.02 -6.83 -2.15
CA LEU A 272 0.76 -5.97 -3.07
C LEU A 272 1.34 -4.72 -2.41
N VAL A 273 0.75 -4.21 -1.33
CA VAL A 273 1.36 -3.13 -0.54
C VAL A 273 2.72 -3.58 0.00
N ASP A 274 2.80 -4.81 0.49
CA ASP A 274 4.07 -5.35 1.01
C ASP A 274 5.08 -5.62 -0.11
N LEU A 275 4.65 -6.20 -1.24
CA LEU A 275 5.51 -6.51 -2.38
C LEU A 275 6.04 -5.24 -3.08
N LEU A 276 5.22 -4.23 -3.20
CA LEU A 276 5.56 -2.99 -3.92
C LEU A 276 6.27 -1.99 -3.01
N GLY A 277 5.91 -1.92 -1.74
CA GLY A 277 6.37 -0.88 -0.83
C GLY A 277 5.83 0.51 -1.18
N SER A 278 6.27 1.53 -0.47
CA SER A 278 5.83 2.91 -0.71
C SER A 278 6.27 3.40 -2.10
N ASP A 279 5.36 4.03 -2.82
CA ASP A 279 5.59 4.73 -4.08
C ASP A 279 6.19 6.14 -3.89
N GLY A 280 6.47 6.53 -2.65
CA GLY A 280 6.96 7.86 -2.27
C GLY A 280 5.87 8.89 -1.99
N SER A 281 4.61 8.59 -2.30
CA SER A 281 3.47 9.49 -2.06
C SER A 281 3.14 9.64 -0.57
N ASP A 282 3.41 8.61 0.23
CA ASP A 282 3.18 8.62 1.68
C ASP A 282 3.98 9.74 2.37
N GLY A 283 5.23 9.93 1.97
CA GLY A 283 6.09 10.98 2.52
C GLY A 283 5.64 12.40 2.11
N GLU A 284 4.99 12.56 0.97
CA GLU A 284 4.40 13.83 0.56
C GLU A 284 3.07 14.08 1.26
N ALA A 285 2.23 13.06 1.40
CA ALA A 285 0.97 13.12 2.14
C ALA A 285 1.21 13.42 3.64
N GLU A 286 2.22 12.81 4.24
CA GLU A 286 2.62 13.06 5.62
C GLU A 286 3.16 14.49 5.81
N ARG A 287 4.04 14.97 4.90
CA ARG A 287 4.51 16.36 4.91
C ARG A 287 3.39 17.36 4.73
N ARG A 288 2.43 17.07 3.85
CA ARG A 288 1.25 17.90 3.62
C ARG A 288 0.34 17.95 4.84
N ARG A 289 0.04 16.80 5.46
CA ARG A 289 -0.73 16.73 6.72
C ARG A 289 -0.05 17.50 7.85
N ARG A 290 1.28 17.38 7.97
CA ARG A 290 2.05 18.09 8.97
C ARG A 290 2.01 19.58 8.75
N ALA A 291 2.17 20.04 7.51
CA ALA A 291 2.03 21.46 7.16
C ALA A 291 0.62 22.00 7.40
N GLU A 292 -0.42 21.21 7.09
CA GLU A 292 -1.82 21.55 7.37
C GLU A 292 -2.09 21.64 8.89
N GLN A 293 -1.51 20.74 9.69
CA GLN A 293 -1.61 20.76 11.17
C GLN A 293 -0.86 21.96 11.77
N GLU A 294 0.34 22.25 11.30
CA GLU A 294 1.12 23.42 11.73
C GLU A 294 0.41 24.73 11.38
N TYR A 295 -0.19 24.81 10.18
CA TYR A 295 -0.99 25.96 9.78
C TYR A 295 -2.26 26.12 10.64
N ALA A 296 -2.98 25.04 10.91
CA ALA A 296 -4.17 25.04 11.76
C ALA A 296 -3.83 25.44 13.20
N ALA A 297 -2.71 24.97 13.76
CA ALA A 297 -2.22 25.37 15.08
C ALA A 297 -1.85 26.86 15.11
N GLY A 298 -1.17 27.37 14.08
CA GLY A 298 -0.83 28.80 13.99
C GLY A 298 -2.06 29.71 13.87
N VAL A 299 -3.12 29.25 13.18
CA VAL A 299 -4.39 29.99 13.12
C VAL A 299 -5.10 30.01 14.48
N LEU A 300 -5.08 28.89 15.21
CA LEU A 300 -5.65 28.80 16.57
C LEU A 300 -4.92 29.72 17.55
N ASP A 301 -3.58 29.76 17.53
CA ASP A 301 -2.77 30.65 18.36
C ASP A 301 -3.06 32.13 18.07
N LEU A 302 -3.26 32.50 16.80
CA LEU A 302 -3.65 33.85 16.41
C LEU A 302 -5.07 34.21 16.83
N MET A 303 -6.00 33.27 16.91
CA MET A 303 -7.37 33.47 17.38
C MET A 303 -7.40 33.67 18.90
N VAL A 304 -6.64 32.84 19.64
CA VAL A 304 -6.50 32.98 21.11
C VAL A 304 -5.84 34.32 21.49
N ALA A 305 -4.74 34.69 20.81
CA ALA A 305 -4.08 35.96 21.04
C ALA A 305 -4.96 37.20 20.73
N ARG A 306 -5.96 37.03 19.86
CA ARG A 306 -6.91 38.09 19.51
C ARG A 306 -8.06 38.19 20.53
N GLU A 307 -8.48 37.10 21.14
CA GLU A 307 -9.45 37.10 22.26
C GLU A 307 -8.83 37.72 23.49
N ASP A 308 -7.59 37.39 23.86
CA ASP A 308 -6.88 37.99 24.99
C ASP A 308 -6.69 39.51 24.85
N LEU A 309 -6.55 40.04 23.62
CA LEU A 309 -6.45 41.47 23.37
C LEU A 309 -7.80 42.22 23.43
N MET A 310 -8.92 41.52 23.32
CA MET A 310 -10.26 42.11 23.41
C MET A 310 -10.82 42.12 24.86
N ASP A 311 -10.30 41.24 25.73
CA ASP A 311 -10.67 41.21 27.15
C ASP A 311 -9.88 42.22 28.01
N ASP A 312 -8.79 42.80 27.52
CA ASP A 312 -8.01 43.84 28.20
C ASP A 312 -8.51 45.29 27.92
N GLU A 313 -9.57 45.50 27.14
CA GLU A 313 -10.15 46.84 26.82
C GLU A 313 -11.49 47.11 27.52
N ASP A 314 -11.94 46.33 28.51
CA ASP A 314 -13.05 46.62 29.43
C ASP A 314 -12.53 46.79 30.84
#